data_80e821ab51669315043bee98e8a09281
#
_entry.id   80e821ab51669315043bee98e8a09281
#
_cell.length_a   1.000
_cell.length_b   1.000
_cell.length_c   1.000
_cell.angle_alpha   90.00
_cell.angle_beta   90.00
_cell.angle_gamma   90.00
#
_symmetry.space_group_name_H-M   'P 1'
#
loop_
_entity.id
_entity.type
_entity.pdbx_description
1 polymer ?
#
loop_
_entity_poly.entity_id
_entity_poly.type
_entity_poly.pdbx_seq_one_letter_code
_entity_poly.pdbx_strand_id
1 'polypeptide(L)'
;MYLVGTAHVSKQSVEDVRVTVKLVHPDTICVELCPSRYRALMDRDGWRKMDIMRVIRERKTPFLLAQLILSSFYRKLGDQLGIQPGADMAEGVRLSKETDAQLVLADREVEVTLKRTWRHLGFVEKLKMIGQLLMGLIFAGKIDDDVIESLKKKDQMEILMDAFADEFPEVKRRLIDERDIYLAQKIREAPGKSIVAIVGAGHMAGIEIHIHHDTDLQPLTVVPQKTNFSSFLKWFIPMAIVALIIWGFLKEGQAHAMESAFIWIALNSVLAGLGAVLALAHPLTVLTAMVASPFTSLNPMIAAGFVAGFVQALIRRPTVADLEDLPKAITSLKGFWTNPLCRILLVVALVNLGSSLAAFISGGWIAARTF
;
A
#
# COMPACT_ATOMS: atom_id res chain seq x y z
N MET A 1 -32.79 -8.43 -10.60
CA MET A 1 -31.41 -7.99 -10.35
C MET A 1 -30.59 -8.20 -11.62
N TYR A 2 -29.75 -7.23 -11.99
CA TYR A 2 -28.91 -7.23 -13.18
C TYR A 2 -27.46 -6.96 -12.77
N LEU A 3 -26.52 -7.81 -13.17
CA LEU A 3 -25.09 -7.62 -12.96
C LEU A 3 -24.44 -7.10 -14.25
N VAL A 4 -23.70 -6.01 -14.16
CA VAL A 4 -22.96 -5.39 -15.26
C VAL A 4 -21.46 -5.53 -14.96
N GLY A 5 -20.81 -6.47 -15.66
CA GLY A 5 -19.37 -6.71 -15.53
C GLY A 5 -18.58 -5.69 -16.35
N THR A 6 -17.68 -4.95 -15.70
CA THR A 6 -16.92 -3.87 -16.34
C THR A 6 -15.42 -4.15 -16.32
N ALA A 7 -14.69 -3.58 -17.27
CA ALA A 7 -13.21 -3.68 -17.33
C ALA A 7 -12.50 -2.46 -16.69
N HIS A 8 -13.23 -1.57 -16.00
CA HIS A 8 -12.77 -0.34 -15.33
C HIS A 8 -12.01 0.68 -16.20
N VAL A 9 -11.58 0.31 -17.38
CA VAL A 9 -10.80 1.13 -18.32
C VAL A 9 -11.32 1.00 -19.77
N SER A 10 -12.61 0.75 -19.96
CA SER A 10 -13.25 0.55 -21.27
C SER A 10 -14.41 1.54 -21.52
N LYS A 11 -14.39 2.21 -22.70
CA LYS A 11 -15.54 3.04 -23.16
C LYS A 11 -16.80 2.21 -23.27
N GLN A 12 -16.64 0.97 -23.73
CA GLN A 12 -17.76 0.05 -23.84
C GLN A 12 -18.41 -0.20 -22.49
N SER A 13 -17.61 -0.41 -21.43
CA SER A 13 -18.14 -0.61 -20.07
C SER A 13 -18.97 0.58 -19.58
N VAL A 14 -18.57 1.82 -19.88
CA VAL A 14 -19.35 3.02 -19.54
C VAL A 14 -20.68 3.05 -20.29
N GLU A 15 -20.67 2.68 -21.58
CA GLU A 15 -21.87 2.63 -22.39
C GLU A 15 -22.80 1.48 -21.96
N ASP A 16 -22.26 0.31 -21.64
CA ASP A 16 -23.03 -0.83 -21.12
C ASP A 16 -23.77 -0.47 -19.82
N VAL A 17 -23.09 0.24 -18.91
CA VAL A 17 -23.70 0.77 -17.68
C VAL A 17 -24.86 1.72 -18.03
N ARG A 18 -24.63 2.67 -18.95
CA ARG A 18 -25.63 3.66 -19.35
C ARG A 18 -26.85 3.01 -19.98
N VAL A 19 -26.64 2.10 -20.91
CA VAL A 19 -27.69 1.38 -21.62
C VAL A 19 -28.49 0.52 -20.63
N THR A 20 -27.82 -0.24 -19.77
CA THR A 20 -28.48 -1.11 -18.79
C THR A 20 -29.36 -0.30 -17.83
N VAL A 21 -28.83 0.78 -17.23
CA VAL A 21 -29.61 1.61 -16.29
C VAL A 21 -30.81 2.24 -16.98
N LYS A 22 -30.66 2.73 -18.24
CA LYS A 22 -31.77 3.29 -19.02
C LYS A 22 -32.84 2.27 -19.40
N LEU A 23 -32.46 1.02 -19.64
CA LEU A 23 -33.43 -0.05 -20.00
C LEU A 23 -34.15 -0.59 -18.76
N VAL A 24 -33.43 -0.75 -17.65
CA VAL A 24 -33.95 -1.41 -16.45
C VAL A 24 -34.72 -0.47 -15.54
N HIS A 25 -34.43 0.83 -15.58
CA HIS A 25 -34.98 1.83 -14.64
C HIS A 25 -34.93 1.33 -13.19
N PRO A 26 -33.72 1.08 -12.63
CA PRO A 26 -33.59 0.42 -11.34
C PRO A 26 -34.00 1.31 -10.17
N ASP A 27 -34.54 0.69 -9.11
CA ASP A 27 -34.74 1.35 -7.82
C ASP A 27 -33.44 1.63 -7.11
N THR A 28 -32.43 0.76 -7.33
CA THR A 28 -31.11 0.84 -6.70
C THR A 28 -29.98 0.54 -7.68
N ILE A 29 -28.93 1.35 -7.61
CA ILE A 29 -27.67 1.13 -8.31
C ILE A 29 -26.60 0.80 -7.27
N CYS A 30 -26.07 -0.42 -7.33
CA CYS A 30 -24.92 -0.85 -6.55
C CYS A 30 -23.64 -0.63 -7.36
N VAL A 31 -22.60 -0.08 -6.73
CA VAL A 31 -21.28 0.13 -7.37
C VAL A 31 -20.18 -0.53 -6.55
N GLU A 32 -19.16 -1.08 -7.22
CA GLU A 32 -17.97 -1.66 -6.59
C GLU A 32 -17.04 -0.55 -6.07
N LEU A 33 -17.56 0.26 -5.17
CA LEU A 33 -16.84 1.30 -4.46
C LEU A 33 -17.06 1.14 -2.97
N CYS A 34 -15.99 1.32 -2.19
CA CYS A 34 -16.10 1.56 -0.75
C CYS A 34 -16.20 3.07 -0.47
N PRO A 35 -16.62 3.48 0.74
CA PRO A 35 -16.75 4.90 1.10
C PRO A 35 -15.49 5.73 0.86
N SER A 36 -14.30 5.16 1.09
CA SER A 36 -13.03 5.87 0.84
C SER A 36 -12.77 6.07 -0.66
N ARG A 37 -12.99 5.05 -1.50
CA ARG A 37 -12.85 5.16 -2.96
C ARG A 37 -13.91 6.07 -3.58
N TYR A 38 -15.14 6.02 -3.09
CA TYR A 38 -16.21 6.92 -3.51
C TYR A 38 -15.84 8.38 -3.25
N ARG A 39 -15.35 8.71 -2.03
CA ARG A 39 -14.88 10.08 -1.72
C ARG A 39 -13.75 10.52 -2.65
N ALA A 40 -12.77 9.66 -2.88
CA ALA A 40 -11.65 9.97 -3.78
C ALA A 40 -12.09 10.18 -5.24
N LEU A 41 -13.14 9.47 -5.68
CA LEU A 41 -13.71 9.61 -7.02
C LEU A 41 -14.50 10.91 -7.17
N MET A 42 -15.24 11.32 -6.12
CA MET A 42 -16.09 12.52 -6.12
C MET A 42 -15.31 13.80 -5.80
N ASP A 43 -14.30 13.73 -4.94
CA ASP A 43 -13.48 14.86 -4.51
C ASP A 43 -12.05 14.74 -5.04
N ARG A 44 -11.89 15.05 -6.34
CA ARG A 44 -10.57 15.09 -6.99
C ARG A 44 -9.65 16.17 -6.39
N ASP A 45 -10.22 17.22 -5.82
CA ASP A 45 -9.47 18.30 -5.17
C ASP A 45 -9.09 17.97 -3.72
N GLY A 46 -9.78 17.03 -3.07
CA GLY A 46 -9.44 16.54 -1.73
C GLY A 46 -8.05 15.89 -1.67
N TRP A 47 -7.67 15.20 -2.75
CA TRP A 47 -6.31 14.71 -2.93
C TRP A 47 -5.26 15.83 -2.91
N ARG A 48 -5.58 16.98 -3.54
CA ARG A 48 -4.72 18.18 -3.55
C ARG A 48 -4.56 18.83 -2.18
N LYS A 49 -5.53 18.63 -1.28
CA LYS A 49 -5.55 19.20 0.08
C LYS A 49 -5.02 18.24 1.14
N MET A 50 -4.54 17.05 0.77
CA MET A 50 -4.06 16.06 1.74
C MET A 50 -2.84 16.59 2.51
N ASP A 51 -2.96 16.61 3.82
CA ASP A 51 -1.86 16.96 4.74
C ASP A 51 -0.85 15.81 4.81
N ILE A 52 0.21 15.92 4.00
CA ILE A 52 1.29 14.94 3.89
C ILE A 52 2.02 14.77 5.23
N MET A 53 2.13 15.84 6.01
CA MET A 53 2.76 15.79 7.32
C MET A 53 1.95 14.93 8.30
N ARG A 54 0.62 14.97 8.19
CA ARG A 54 -0.28 14.11 8.95
C ARG A 54 -0.10 12.64 8.58
N VAL A 55 0.01 12.32 7.29
CA VAL A 55 0.24 10.94 6.80
C VAL A 55 1.55 10.37 7.33
N ILE A 56 2.62 11.16 7.32
CA ILE A 56 3.93 10.75 7.88
C ILE A 56 3.81 10.52 9.39
N ARG A 57 3.16 11.43 10.13
CA ARG A 57 2.97 11.33 11.57
C ARG A 57 2.14 10.11 11.97
N GLU A 58 1.10 9.78 11.20
CA GLU A 58 0.24 8.62 11.43
C GLU A 58 0.87 7.28 10.98
N ARG A 59 2.12 7.30 10.50
CA ARG A 59 2.86 6.11 10.01
C ARG A 59 2.16 5.37 8.86
N LYS A 60 1.36 6.08 8.08
CA LYS A 60 0.64 5.54 6.92
C LYS A 60 1.46 5.60 5.62
N THR A 61 2.71 6.00 5.69
CA THR A 61 3.61 6.16 4.54
C THR A 61 3.71 4.93 3.64
N PRO A 62 3.90 3.69 4.16
CA PRO A 62 3.97 2.51 3.30
C PRO A 62 2.65 2.23 2.57
N PHE A 63 1.53 2.49 3.24
CA PHE A 63 0.19 2.36 2.65
C PHE A 63 -0.03 3.38 1.53
N LEU A 64 0.35 4.64 1.78
CA LEU A 64 0.30 5.71 0.77
C LEU A 64 1.14 5.35 -0.46
N LEU A 65 2.37 4.85 -0.26
CA LEU A 65 3.23 4.41 -1.36
C LEU A 65 2.58 3.29 -2.19
N ALA A 66 2.06 2.25 -1.54
CA ALA A 66 1.38 1.15 -2.22
C ALA A 66 0.17 1.66 -3.03
N GLN A 67 -0.63 2.54 -2.45
CA GLN A 67 -1.79 3.14 -3.13
C GLN A 67 -1.37 4.01 -4.31
N LEU A 68 -0.28 4.77 -4.18
CA LEU A 68 0.26 5.61 -5.24
C LEU A 68 0.82 4.79 -6.41
N ILE A 69 1.57 3.73 -6.11
CA ILE A 69 2.09 2.81 -7.13
C ILE A 69 0.93 2.20 -7.92
N LEU A 70 -0.07 1.68 -7.21
CA LEU A 70 -1.24 1.05 -7.83
C LEU A 70 -2.04 2.04 -8.68
N SER A 71 -2.32 3.24 -8.15
CA SER A 71 -3.05 4.27 -8.90
C SER A 71 -2.28 4.79 -10.11
N SER A 72 -0.94 4.81 -10.05
CA SER A 72 -0.10 5.20 -11.19
C SER A 72 -0.08 4.13 -12.28
N PHE A 73 -0.05 2.86 -11.91
CA PHE A 73 -0.19 1.76 -12.85
C PHE A 73 -1.53 1.85 -13.60
N TYR A 74 -2.63 2.00 -12.86
CA TYR A 74 -3.96 2.17 -13.46
C TYR A 74 -4.07 3.43 -14.32
N ARG A 75 -3.42 4.53 -13.94
CA ARG A 75 -3.39 5.74 -14.75
C ARG A 75 -2.63 5.52 -16.05
N LYS A 76 -1.44 4.92 -16.01
CA LYS A 76 -0.65 4.61 -17.22
C LYS A 76 -1.45 3.76 -18.19
N LEU A 77 -2.15 2.76 -17.69
CA LEU A 77 -3.05 1.92 -18.48
C LEU A 77 -4.22 2.73 -19.05
N GLY A 78 -4.83 3.60 -18.25
CA GLY A 78 -5.94 4.46 -18.66
C GLY A 78 -5.53 5.51 -19.69
N ASP A 79 -4.34 6.12 -19.56
CA ASP A 79 -3.81 7.10 -20.50
C ASP A 79 -3.58 6.45 -21.89
N GLN A 80 -3.09 5.21 -21.95
CA GLN A 80 -2.92 4.46 -23.20
C GLN A 80 -4.26 4.08 -23.84
N LEU A 81 -5.29 3.82 -23.04
CA LEU A 81 -6.64 3.48 -23.53
C LEU A 81 -7.54 4.71 -23.75
N GLY A 82 -7.07 5.90 -23.41
CA GLY A 82 -7.83 7.16 -23.51
C GLY A 82 -9.03 7.24 -22.59
N ILE A 83 -8.98 6.55 -21.42
CA ILE A 83 -10.09 6.48 -20.47
C ILE A 83 -9.55 6.60 -19.04
N GLN A 84 -10.30 7.30 -18.21
CA GLN A 84 -9.97 7.40 -16.79
C GLN A 84 -10.39 6.12 -16.07
N PRO A 85 -9.50 5.51 -15.26
CA PRO A 85 -9.85 4.37 -14.41
C PRO A 85 -11.04 4.67 -13.51
N GLY A 86 -12.02 3.75 -13.46
CA GLY A 86 -13.23 3.91 -12.66
C GLY A 86 -14.31 4.83 -13.29
N ALA A 87 -14.19 5.16 -14.58
CA ALA A 87 -15.20 5.94 -15.29
C ALA A 87 -16.57 5.26 -15.33
N ASP A 88 -16.59 3.93 -15.38
CA ASP A 88 -17.78 3.08 -15.26
C ASP A 88 -18.48 3.24 -13.92
N MET A 89 -17.72 3.23 -12.82
CA MET A 89 -18.24 3.45 -11.47
C MET A 89 -18.72 4.89 -11.28
N ALA A 90 -17.98 5.87 -11.83
CA ALA A 90 -18.39 7.28 -11.83
C ALA A 90 -19.71 7.48 -12.60
N GLU A 91 -19.87 6.79 -13.73
CA GLU A 91 -21.11 6.83 -14.52
C GLU A 91 -22.27 6.22 -13.72
N GLY A 92 -22.09 5.10 -13.04
CA GLY A 92 -23.09 4.52 -12.15
C GLY A 92 -23.54 5.49 -11.05
N VAL A 93 -22.59 6.18 -10.42
CA VAL A 93 -22.88 7.21 -9.42
C VAL A 93 -23.60 8.42 -10.02
N ARG A 94 -23.23 8.84 -11.23
CA ARG A 94 -23.91 9.93 -11.93
C ARG A 94 -25.36 9.55 -12.24
N LEU A 95 -25.56 8.38 -12.80
CA LEU A 95 -26.88 7.88 -13.18
C LEU A 95 -27.79 7.69 -11.96
N SER A 96 -27.27 7.25 -10.81
CA SER A 96 -28.09 7.14 -9.59
C SER A 96 -28.69 8.48 -9.18
N LYS A 97 -27.94 9.58 -9.36
CA LYS A 97 -28.45 10.94 -9.08
C LYS A 97 -29.45 11.45 -10.13
N GLU A 98 -29.29 11.03 -11.39
CA GLU A 98 -30.16 11.47 -12.50
C GLU A 98 -31.49 10.73 -12.52
N THR A 99 -31.51 9.48 -12.08
CA THR A 99 -32.70 8.61 -12.07
C THR A 99 -33.37 8.51 -10.71
N ASP A 100 -32.90 9.26 -9.69
CA ASP A 100 -33.32 9.15 -8.29
C ASP A 100 -33.21 7.72 -7.72
N ALA A 101 -32.41 6.85 -8.36
CA ALA A 101 -32.15 5.51 -7.88
C ALA A 101 -31.25 5.58 -6.64
N GLN A 102 -31.54 4.76 -5.64
CA GLN A 102 -30.70 4.67 -4.43
C GLN A 102 -29.30 4.17 -4.77
N LEU A 103 -28.27 4.87 -4.31
CA LEU A 103 -26.88 4.45 -4.48
C LEU A 103 -26.44 3.58 -3.31
N VAL A 104 -25.94 2.38 -3.61
CA VAL A 104 -25.33 1.48 -2.63
C VAL A 104 -23.83 1.28 -2.97
N LEU A 105 -22.96 1.61 -2.01
CA LEU A 105 -21.55 1.32 -2.08
C LEU A 105 -21.32 -0.11 -1.61
N ALA A 106 -21.10 -1.02 -2.56
CA ALA A 106 -21.14 -2.45 -2.29
C ALA A 106 -19.77 -3.06 -1.92
N ASP A 107 -18.64 -2.34 -2.09
CA ASP A 107 -17.32 -2.87 -1.80
C ASP A 107 -16.88 -2.62 -0.35
N ARG A 108 -16.02 -3.53 0.14
CA ARG A 108 -15.38 -3.45 1.45
C ARG A 108 -14.30 -2.37 1.46
N GLU A 109 -14.12 -1.70 2.61
CA GLU A 109 -13.04 -0.72 2.77
C GLU A 109 -11.67 -1.29 2.38
N VAL A 110 -10.99 -0.61 1.44
CA VAL A 110 -9.71 -1.04 0.89
C VAL A 110 -8.64 -1.21 1.98
N GLU A 111 -8.68 -0.39 3.03
CA GLU A 111 -7.77 -0.49 4.16
C GLU A 111 -7.94 -1.80 4.92
N VAL A 112 -9.18 -2.26 5.11
CA VAL A 112 -9.50 -3.55 5.74
C VAL A 112 -8.96 -4.68 4.88
N THR A 113 -9.23 -4.66 3.58
CA THR A 113 -8.74 -5.67 2.62
C THR A 113 -7.23 -5.79 2.66
N LEU A 114 -6.50 -4.69 2.53
CA LEU A 114 -5.03 -4.69 2.54
C LEU A 114 -4.44 -5.13 3.89
N LYS A 115 -5.02 -4.67 5.01
CA LYS A 115 -4.57 -5.08 6.34
C LYS A 115 -4.81 -6.56 6.59
N ARG A 116 -5.94 -7.11 6.17
CA ARG A 116 -6.26 -8.53 6.27
C ARG A 116 -5.28 -9.36 5.45
N THR A 117 -5.08 -9.01 4.18
CA THR A 117 -4.10 -9.67 3.31
C THR A 117 -2.72 -9.68 3.96
N TRP A 118 -2.20 -8.52 4.33
CA TRP A 118 -0.87 -8.40 4.94
C TRP A 118 -0.70 -9.20 6.24
N ARG A 119 -1.75 -9.31 7.07
CA ARG A 119 -1.66 -10.03 8.34
C ARG A 119 -1.68 -11.53 8.22
N HIS A 120 -2.30 -12.06 7.17
CA HIS A 120 -2.35 -13.49 6.93
C HIS A 120 -1.13 -14.04 6.16
N LEU A 121 -0.40 -13.17 5.46
CA LEU A 121 0.85 -13.58 4.81
C LEU A 121 1.90 -13.94 5.83
N GLY A 122 2.56 -15.09 5.64
CA GLY A 122 3.75 -15.50 6.37
C GLY A 122 4.95 -14.58 6.10
N PHE A 123 6.01 -14.73 6.87
CA PHE A 123 7.22 -13.90 6.69
C PHE A 123 7.87 -14.10 5.33
N VAL A 124 7.98 -15.34 4.86
CA VAL A 124 8.58 -15.70 3.55
C VAL A 124 7.74 -15.14 2.40
N GLU A 125 6.42 -15.29 2.48
CA GLU A 125 5.49 -14.74 1.48
C GLU A 125 5.57 -13.21 1.38
N LYS A 126 5.68 -12.52 2.52
CA LYS A 126 5.91 -11.06 2.54
C LYS A 126 7.20 -10.67 1.86
N LEU A 127 8.29 -11.38 2.14
CA LEU A 127 9.59 -11.11 1.54
C LEU A 127 9.55 -11.37 0.02
N LYS A 128 8.93 -12.46 -0.41
CA LYS A 128 8.72 -12.82 -1.82
C LYS A 128 7.90 -11.74 -2.53
N MET A 129 6.77 -11.34 -1.96
CA MET A 129 5.89 -10.32 -2.53
C MET A 129 6.60 -8.95 -2.64
N ILE A 130 7.33 -8.53 -1.60
CA ILE A 130 8.12 -7.28 -1.64
C ILE A 130 9.21 -7.38 -2.71
N GLY A 131 9.92 -8.51 -2.78
CA GLY A 131 10.96 -8.74 -3.80
C GLY A 131 10.41 -8.63 -5.21
N GLN A 132 9.27 -9.25 -5.49
CA GLN A 132 8.62 -9.18 -6.81
C GLN A 132 8.10 -7.78 -7.14
N LEU A 133 7.53 -7.06 -6.17
CA LEU A 133 7.12 -5.66 -6.36
C LEU A 133 8.32 -4.75 -6.68
N LEU A 134 9.46 -4.94 -6.00
CA LEU A 134 10.69 -4.20 -6.26
C LEU A 134 11.28 -4.55 -7.63
N MET A 135 11.31 -5.84 -7.99
CA MET A 135 11.74 -6.29 -9.31
C MET A 135 10.84 -5.72 -10.41
N GLY A 136 9.51 -5.79 -10.23
CA GLY A 136 8.56 -5.19 -11.14
C GLY A 136 8.76 -3.68 -11.31
N LEU A 137 9.08 -2.96 -10.23
CA LEU A 137 9.37 -1.53 -10.28
C LEU A 137 10.68 -1.22 -11.05
N ILE A 138 11.72 -2.04 -10.85
CA ILE A 138 13.03 -1.87 -11.53
C ILE A 138 12.90 -2.18 -13.03
N PHE A 139 12.14 -3.19 -13.39
CA PHE A 139 11.96 -3.64 -14.78
C PHE A 139 10.73 -3.05 -15.48
N ALA A 140 9.87 -2.30 -14.79
CA ALA A 140 8.66 -1.66 -15.33
C ALA A 140 8.91 -0.73 -16.53
N GLY A 141 10.14 -0.24 -16.71
CA GLY A 141 10.55 0.55 -17.88
C GLY A 141 10.70 -0.24 -19.18
N LYS A 142 10.59 -1.58 -19.15
CA LYS A 142 10.77 -2.49 -20.29
C LYS A 142 9.53 -3.29 -20.66
N ILE A 143 8.35 -2.87 -20.20
CA ILE A 143 7.11 -3.52 -20.63
C ILE A 143 6.83 -3.04 -22.04
N ASP A 144 7.08 -3.89 -23.03
CA ASP A 144 6.79 -3.65 -24.43
C ASP A 144 5.27 -3.49 -24.64
N ASP A 145 4.91 -2.63 -25.61
CA ASP A 145 3.50 -2.41 -25.97
C ASP A 145 2.83 -3.74 -26.40
N ASP A 146 3.58 -4.69 -26.94
CA ASP A 146 3.12 -6.02 -27.30
C ASP A 146 2.65 -6.86 -26.11
N VAL A 147 3.29 -6.72 -24.93
CA VAL A 147 2.85 -7.37 -23.69
C VAL A 147 1.53 -6.77 -23.21
N ILE A 148 1.38 -5.44 -23.31
CA ILE A 148 0.13 -4.76 -22.96
C ILE A 148 -1.00 -5.14 -23.92
N GLU A 149 -0.71 -5.30 -25.22
CA GLU A 149 -1.67 -5.77 -26.22
C GLU A 149 -2.12 -7.21 -25.94
N SER A 150 -1.19 -8.07 -25.54
CA SER A 150 -1.49 -9.45 -25.14
C SER A 150 -2.39 -9.52 -23.89
N LEU A 151 -2.18 -8.65 -22.92
CA LEU A 151 -2.99 -8.55 -21.70
C LEU A 151 -4.44 -8.08 -21.93
N LYS A 152 -4.75 -7.51 -23.10
CA LYS A 152 -6.12 -7.15 -23.49
C LYS A 152 -6.98 -8.36 -23.86
N LYS A 153 -6.37 -9.51 -24.15
CA LYS A 153 -7.10 -10.74 -24.49
C LYS A 153 -7.59 -11.39 -23.19
N LYS A 154 -8.91 -11.65 -23.11
CA LYS A 154 -9.58 -12.24 -21.95
C LYS A 154 -8.87 -13.50 -21.42
N ASP A 155 -8.49 -14.37 -22.32
CA ASP A 155 -7.84 -15.64 -21.99
C ASP A 155 -6.46 -15.49 -21.34
N GLN A 156 -5.71 -14.47 -21.72
CA GLN A 156 -4.38 -14.22 -21.14
C GLN A 156 -4.46 -13.56 -19.74
N MET A 157 -5.47 -12.72 -19.51
CA MET A 157 -5.74 -12.17 -18.18
C MET A 157 -6.13 -13.29 -17.20
N GLU A 158 -6.95 -14.25 -17.64
CA GLU A 158 -7.35 -15.41 -16.84
C GLU A 158 -6.14 -16.26 -16.46
N ILE A 159 -5.27 -16.60 -17.42
CA ILE A 159 -4.02 -17.34 -17.18
C ILE A 159 -3.10 -16.60 -16.17
N LEU A 160 -2.98 -15.29 -16.28
CA LEU A 160 -2.18 -14.51 -15.34
C LEU A 160 -2.79 -14.46 -13.94
N MET A 161 -4.11 -14.38 -13.84
CA MET A 161 -4.81 -14.41 -12.55
C MET A 161 -4.69 -15.78 -11.90
N ASP A 162 -4.73 -16.87 -12.67
CA ASP A 162 -4.53 -18.23 -12.17
C ASP A 162 -3.09 -18.43 -11.69
N ALA A 163 -2.09 -18.00 -12.48
CA ALA A 163 -0.69 -18.07 -12.07
C ALA A 163 -0.41 -17.24 -10.80
N PHE A 164 -1.03 -16.06 -10.69
CA PHE A 164 -0.96 -15.23 -9.47
C PHE A 164 -1.64 -15.93 -8.29
N ALA A 165 -2.78 -16.59 -8.53
CA ALA A 165 -3.52 -17.31 -7.51
C ALA A 165 -2.72 -18.50 -6.96
N ASP A 166 -2.03 -19.24 -7.84
CA ASP A 166 -1.18 -20.38 -7.48
C ASP A 166 0.05 -19.92 -6.66
N GLU A 167 0.62 -18.79 -7.03
CA GLU A 167 1.80 -18.24 -6.35
C GLU A 167 1.48 -17.59 -5.02
N PHE A 168 0.31 -16.93 -4.90
CA PHE A 168 -0.14 -16.20 -3.71
C PHE A 168 -1.59 -16.54 -3.34
N PRO A 169 -1.91 -17.77 -2.92
CA PRO A 169 -3.28 -18.20 -2.66
C PRO A 169 -3.96 -17.37 -1.54
N GLU A 170 -3.20 -16.97 -0.51
CA GLU A 170 -3.71 -16.15 0.56
C GLU A 170 -4.04 -14.70 0.11
N VAL A 171 -3.32 -14.20 -0.88
CA VAL A 171 -3.60 -12.88 -1.48
C VAL A 171 -4.87 -12.95 -2.31
N LYS A 172 -4.99 -13.96 -3.21
CA LYS A 172 -6.21 -14.20 -4.00
C LYS A 172 -7.43 -14.31 -3.11
N ARG A 173 -7.37 -15.18 -2.09
CA ARG A 173 -8.47 -15.40 -1.17
C ARG A 173 -9.00 -14.11 -0.53
N ARG A 174 -8.13 -13.12 -0.25
CA ARG A 174 -8.54 -11.89 0.45
C ARG A 174 -8.81 -10.70 -0.45
N LEU A 175 -8.12 -10.63 -1.58
CA LEU A 175 -8.33 -9.55 -2.55
C LEU A 175 -9.48 -9.84 -3.51
N ILE A 176 -9.81 -11.11 -3.73
CA ILE A 176 -10.83 -11.53 -4.67
C ILE A 176 -11.95 -12.26 -3.94
N ASP A 177 -11.73 -13.49 -3.44
CA ASP A 177 -12.81 -14.36 -2.98
C ASP A 177 -13.61 -13.77 -1.78
N GLU A 178 -12.93 -13.20 -0.78
CA GLU A 178 -13.62 -12.51 0.34
C GLU A 178 -14.39 -11.27 -0.13
N ARG A 179 -13.92 -10.59 -1.18
CA ARG A 179 -14.63 -9.43 -1.75
C ARG A 179 -15.84 -9.87 -2.56
N ASP A 180 -15.76 -11.00 -3.27
CA ASP A 180 -16.90 -11.58 -3.99
C ASP A 180 -18.05 -11.88 -3.04
N ILE A 181 -17.76 -12.50 -1.90
CA ILE A 181 -18.74 -12.76 -0.84
C ILE A 181 -19.31 -11.45 -0.30
N TYR A 182 -18.44 -10.45 -0.04
CA TYR A 182 -18.87 -9.16 0.51
C TYR A 182 -19.75 -8.40 -0.48
N LEU A 183 -19.35 -8.33 -1.76
CA LEU A 183 -20.10 -7.70 -2.84
C LEU A 183 -21.48 -8.38 -3.02
N ALA A 184 -21.50 -9.71 -3.10
CA ALA A 184 -22.72 -10.48 -3.25
C ALA A 184 -23.71 -10.17 -2.14
N GLN A 185 -23.30 -10.20 -0.88
CA GLN A 185 -24.17 -9.91 0.26
C GLN A 185 -24.68 -8.46 0.25
N LYS A 186 -23.80 -7.48 -0.06
CA LYS A 186 -24.20 -6.07 -0.15
C LYS A 186 -25.18 -5.80 -1.28
N ILE A 187 -25.01 -6.45 -2.42
CA ILE A 187 -25.94 -6.35 -3.56
C ILE A 187 -27.27 -7.02 -3.20
N ARG A 188 -27.25 -8.17 -2.52
CA ARG A 188 -28.44 -8.87 -2.07
C ARG A 188 -29.26 -8.07 -1.06
N GLU A 189 -28.59 -7.38 -0.14
CA GLU A 189 -29.20 -6.52 0.88
C GLU A 189 -29.68 -5.16 0.33
N ALA A 190 -29.37 -4.84 -0.92
CA ALA A 190 -29.73 -3.57 -1.52
C ALA A 190 -31.27 -3.42 -1.58
N PRO A 191 -31.80 -2.25 -1.22
CA PRO A 191 -33.26 -2.03 -1.20
C PRO A 191 -33.84 -1.93 -2.61
N GLY A 192 -35.15 -2.17 -2.73
CA GLY A 192 -35.86 -2.08 -4.00
C GLY A 192 -36.07 -3.43 -4.68
N LYS A 193 -36.88 -3.43 -5.75
CA LYS A 193 -37.22 -4.63 -6.53
C LYS A 193 -36.36 -4.80 -7.75
N SER A 194 -35.95 -3.68 -8.34
CA SER A 194 -35.09 -3.63 -9.53
C SER A 194 -33.72 -3.08 -9.14
N ILE A 195 -32.69 -3.92 -9.20
CA ILE A 195 -31.34 -3.60 -8.78
C ILE A 195 -30.39 -3.78 -9.95
N VAL A 196 -29.57 -2.78 -10.24
CA VAL A 196 -28.43 -2.87 -11.17
C VAL A 196 -27.15 -2.80 -10.36
N ALA A 197 -26.30 -3.80 -10.46
CA ALA A 197 -24.99 -3.83 -9.81
C ALA A 197 -23.87 -3.73 -10.83
N ILE A 198 -23.03 -2.71 -10.69
CA ILE A 198 -21.88 -2.42 -11.55
C ILE A 198 -20.63 -2.90 -10.82
N VAL A 199 -19.99 -3.94 -11.35
CA VAL A 199 -18.87 -4.63 -10.73
C VAL A 199 -17.79 -4.94 -11.76
N GLY A 200 -16.55 -5.12 -11.31
CA GLY A 200 -15.47 -5.59 -12.18
C GLY A 200 -15.76 -7.00 -12.72
N ALA A 201 -15.46 -7.22 -14.00
CA ALA A 201 -15.72 -8.52 -14.66
C ALA A 201 -15.09 -9.71 -13.91
N GLY A 202 -13.96 -9.50 -13.23
CA GLY A 202 -13.29 -10.52 -12.42
C GLY A 202 -14.07 -10.97 -11.18
N HIS A 203 -15.06 -10.19 -10.73
CA HIS A 203 -15.90 -10.52 -9.57
C HIS A 203 -17.23 -11.19 -9.95
N MET A 204 -17.59 -11.21 -11.25
CA MET A 204 -18.89 -11.69 -11.71
C MET A 204 -19.15 -13.13 -11.28
N ALA A 205 -18.25 -14.05 -11.61
CA ALA A 205 -18.40 -15.47 -11.31
C ALA A 205 -18.52 -15.73 -9.79
N GLY A 206 -17.69 -15.04 -8.98
CA GLY A 206 -17.74 -15.18 -7.53
C GLY A 206 -19.03 -14.61 -6.93
N ILE A 207 -19.53 -13.47 -7.43
CA ILE A 207 -20.81 -12.91 -7.02
C ILE A 207 -21.96 -13.84 -7.37
N GLU A 208 -22.00 -14.41 -8.58
CA GLU A 208 -23.05 -15.35 -9.00
C GLU A 208 -23.13 -16.57 -8.08
N ILE A 209 -22.00 -17.10 -7.63
CA ILE A 209 -21.93 -18.22 -6.68
C ILE A 209 -22.54 -17.84 -5.33
N HIS A 210 -22.22 -16.64 -4.82
CA HIS A 210 -22.52 -16.27 -3.44
C HIS A 210 -23.83 -15.49 -3.28
N ILE A 211 -24.43 -14.93 -4.33
CA ILE A 211 -25.59 -14.04 -4.26
C ILE A 211 -26.83 -14.72 -3.65
N HIS A 212 -26.92 -16.03 -3.75
CA HIS A 212 -28.04 -16.81 -3.21
C HIS A 212 -27.83 -17.26 -1.75
N HIS A 213 -26.65 -17.02 -1.20
CA HIS A 213 -26.30 -17.42 0.16
C HIS A 213 -26.28 -16.22 1.09
N ASP A 214 -26.91 -16.35 2.26
CA ASP A 214 -26.86 -15.33 3.30
C ASP A 214 -25.58 -15.48 4.09
N THR A 215 -24.76 -14.43 4.14
CA THR A 215 -23.43 -14.49 4.74
C THR A 215 -23.22 -13.34 5.72
N ASP A 216 -22.84 -13.66 6.96
CA ASP A 216 -22.42 -12.64 7.92
C ASP A 216 -21.14 -11.95 7.45
N LEU A 217 -21.21 -10.64 7.26
CA LEU A 217 -20.10 -9.81 6.82
C LEU A 217 -19.14 -9.40 7.95
N GLN A 218 -19.53 -9.56 9.21
CA GLN A 218 -18.69 -9.16 10.35
C GLN A 218 -17.29 -9.81 10.32
N PRO A 219 -17.14 -11.14 10.13
CA PRO A 219 -15.84 -11.78 10.06
C PRO A 219 -14.94 -11.24 8.94
N LEU A 220 -15.54 -10.75 7.85
CA LEU A 220 -14.82 -10.19 6.70
C LEU A 220 -14.36 -8.75 6.93
N THR A 221 -14.96 -8.03 7.87
CA THR A 221 -14.62 -6.64 8.19
C THR A 221 -13.62 -6.51 9.33
N VAL A 222 -13.51 -7.53 10.18
CA VAL A 222 -12.58 -7.54 11.30
C VAL A 222 -11.14 -7.75 10.81
N VAL A 223 -10.27 -6.81 11.16
CA VAL A 223 -8.83 -6.97 10.93
C VAL A 223 -8.24 -7.79 12.07
N PRO A 224 -7.62 -8.96 11.82
CA PRO A 224 -7.02 -9.77 12.87
C PRO A 224 -6.08 -8.96 13.74
N GLN A 225 -6.10 -9.16 15.05
CA GLN A 225 -5.18 -8.48 15.95
C GLN A 225 -3.73 -8.91 15.65
N LYS A 226 -2.78 -8.00 15.90
CA LYS A 226 -1.36 -8.38 15.87
C LYS A 226 -1.12 -9.42 16.96
N THR A 227 -0.48 -10.51 16.63
CA THR A 227 -0.03 -11.46 17.63
C THR A 227 0.91 -10.74 18.60
N ASN A 228 0.73 -10.94 19.92
CA ASN A 228 1.59 -10.34 20.95
C ASN A 228 3.06 -10.71 20.77
N PHE A 229 3.34 -11.84 20.12
CA PHE A 229 4.67 -12.29 19.74
C PHE A 229 5.43 -11.25 18.89
N SER A 230 4.76 -10.58 17.94
CA SER A 230 5.41 -9.53 17.14
C SER A 230 5.75 -8.28 17.97
N SER A 231 5.01 -8.01 19.05
CA SER A 231 5.31 -6.90 19.97
C SER A 231 6.45 -7.25 20.92
N PHE A 232 6.53 -8.49 21.38
CA PHE A 232 7.65 -8.98 22.20
C PHE A 232 8.96 -8.93 21.41
N LEU A 233 8.95 -9.41 20.15
CA LEU A 233 10.14 -9.44 19.29
C LEU A 233 10.71 -8.04 19.01
N LYS A 234 9.87 -7.00 18.98
CA LYS A 234 10.33 -5.60 18.78
C LYS A 234 11.20 -5.10 19.93
N TRP A 235 10.85 -5.48 21.16
CA TRP A 235 11.62 -5.12 22.34
C TRP A 235 12.77 -6.08 22.60
N PHE A 236 12.67 -7.32 22.12
CA PHE A 236 13.69 -8.35 22.34
C PHE A 236 15.04 -7.94 21.78
N ILE A 237 15.11 -7.47 20.54
CA ILE A 237 16.38 -7.06 19.88
C ILE A 237 17.01 -5.87 20.61
N PRO A 238 16.35 -4.73 20.85
CA PRO A 238 16.91 -3.64 21.63
C PRO A 238 17.37 -4.03 23.02
N MET A 239 16.53 -4.80 23.74
CA MET A 239 16.90 -5.27 25.10
C MET A 239 18.07 -6.25 25.09
N ALA A 240 18.15 -7.14 24.10
CA ALA A 240 19.28 -8.06 23.95
C ALA A 240 20.60 -7.29 23.73
N ILE A 241 20.57 -6.23 22.90
CA ILE A 241 21.75 -5.39 22.65
C ILE A 241 22.20 -4.66 23.92
N VAL A 242 21.25 -4.04 24.64
CA VAL A 242 21.54 -3.39 25.93
C VAL A 242 22.08 -4.40 26.95
N ALA A 243 21.47 -5.58 27.05
CA ALA A 243 21.92 -6.65 27.92
C ALA A 243 23.34 -7.13 27.57
N LEU A 244 23.67 -7.26 26.28
CA LEU A 244 25.02 -7.62 25.83
C LEU A 244 26.06 -6.56 26.20
N ILE A 245 25.72 -5.27 26.06
CA ILE A 245 26.62 -4.18 26.47
C ILE A 245 26.86 -4.22 27.98
N ILE A 246 25.79 -4.40 28.79
CA ILE A 246 25.88 -4.49 30.24
C ILE A 246 26.69 -5.74 30.63
N TRP A 247 26.41 -6.90 30.04
CA TRP A 247 27.11 -8.13 30.29
C TRP A 247 28.60 -8.03 29.98
N GLY A 248 28.93 -7.42 28.80
CA GLY A 248 30.31 -7.12 28.44
C GLY A 248 31.01 -6.20 29.44
N PHE A 249 30.31 -5.17 29.95
CA PHE A 249 30.81 -4.32 31.01
C PHE A 249 31.15 -5.11 32.29
N LEU A 250 30.26 -6.00 32.71
CA LEU A 250 30.45 -6.78 33.95
C LEU A 250 31.57 -7.83 33.82
N LYS A 251 31.73 -8.43 32.62
CA LYS A 251 32.69 -9.51 32.37
C LYS A 251 34.09 -8.99 31.98
N GLU A 252 34.12 -8.05 31.04
CA GLU A 252 35.35 -7.57 30.37
C GLU A 252 35.76 -6.14 30.83
N GLY A 253 34.91 -5.50 31.66
CA GLY A 253 35.16 -4.19 32.23
C GLY A 253 34.76 -2.99 31.34
N GLN A 254 35.09 -1.81 31.83
CA GLN A 254 34.63 -0.54 31.23
C GLN A 254 35.11 -0.33 29.78
N ALA A 255 36.34 -0.76 29.46
CA ALA A 255 36.91 -0.58 28.10
C ALA A 255 36.10 -1.31 27.04
N HIS A 256 35.67 -2.55 27.30
CA HIS A 256 34.85 -3.35 26.39
C HIS A 256 33.47 -2.76 26.19
N ALA A 257 32.82 -2.28 27.27
CA ALA A 257 31.51 -1.63 27.17
C ALA A 257 31.56 -0.35 26.34
N MET A 258 32.61 0.47 26.52
CA MET A 258 32.81 1.69 25.72
C MET A 258 33.05 1.37 24.24
N GLU A 259 33.83 0.35 23.92
CA GLU A 259 34.07 -0.10 22.55
C GLU A 259 32.74 -0.56 21.89
N SER A 260 31.96 -1.39 22.59
CA SER A 260 30.66 -1.88 22.13
C SER A 260 29.66 -0.73 21.89
N ALA A 261 29.58 0.22 22.81
CA ALA A 261 28.73 1.40 22.66
C ALA A 261 29.19 2.29 21.50
N PHE A 262 30.52 2.48 21.33
CA PHE A 262 31.06 3.24 20.23
C PHE A 262 30.73 2.60 18.87
N ILE A 263 30.88 1.29 18.73
CA ILE A 263 30.55 0.55 17.50
C ILE A 263 29.04 0.65 17.20
N TRP A 264 28.20 0.48 18.23
CA TRP A 264 26.76 0.69 18.08
C TRP A 264 26.43 2.07 17.53
N ILE A 265 26.97 3.12 18.16
CA ILE A 265 26.74 4.51 17.75
C ILE A 265 27.30 4.76 16.35
N ALA A 266 28.54 4.35 16.09
CA ALA A 266 29.21 4.59 14.82
C ALA A 266 28.48 3.94 13.65
N LEU A 267 28.16 2.64 13.74
CA LEU A 267 27.46 1.91 12.68
C LEU A 267 26.05 2.47 12.44
N ASN A 268 25.28 2.73 13.50
CA ASN A 268 23.95 3.32 13.34
C ASN A 268 24.02 4.70 12.70
N SER A 269 24.93 5.56 13.12
CA SER A 269 25.11 6.90 12.54
C SER A 269 25.54 6.83 11.09
N VAL A 270 26.56 6.03 10.76
CA VAL A 270 27.11 5.94 9.40
C VAL A 270 26.08 5.34 8.45
N LEU A 271 25.47 4.19 8.75
CA LEU A 271 24.58 3.52 7.83
C LEU A 271 23.26 4.29 7.64
N ALA A 272 22.70 4.90 8.70
CA ALA A 272 21.56 5.79 8.56
C ALA A 272 21.89 7.07 7.77
N GLY A 273 23.07 7.65 8.01
CA GLY A 273 23.58 8.77 7.24
C GLY A 273 23.77 8.45 5.76
N LEU A 274 24.36 7.29 5.45
CA LEU A 274 24.49 6.79 4.07
C LEU A 274 23.10 6.61 3.41
N GLY A 275 22.13 6.06 4.12
CA GLY A 275 20.76 5.97 3.63
C GLY A 275 20.18 7.34 3.26
N ALA A 276 20.40 8.36 4.08
CA ALA A 276 19.97 9.74 3.80
C ALA A 276 20.73 10.34 2.61
N VAL A 277 22.05 10.11 2.50
CA VAL A 277 22.87 10.56 1.35
C VAL A 277 22.38 9.90 0.05
N LEU A 278 22.13 8.61 0.05
CA LEU A 278 21.60 7.88 -1.12
C LEU A 278 20.22 8.41 -1.55
N ALA A 279 19.41 8.90 -0.60
CA ALA A 279 18.16 9.59 -0.89
C ALA A 279 18.36 11.03 -1.39
N LEU A 280 19.57 11.52 -1.52
CA LEU A 280 19.93 12.92 -1.81
C LEU A 280 19.20 13.90 -0.86
N ALA A 281 19.19 13.56 0.43
CA ALA A 281 18.59 14.38 1.47
C ALA A 281 19.38 15.66 1.71
N HIS A 282 18.71 16.67 2.30
CA HIS A 282 19.38 17.88 2.70
C HIS A 282 20.47 17.59 3.77
N PRO A 283 21.62 18.29 3.81
CA PRO A 283 22.69 18.02 4.78
C PRO A 283 22.21 18.00 6.25
N LEU A 284 21.31 18.88 6.65
CA LEU A 284 20.68 18.85 7.98
C LEU A 284 19.88 17.58 8.24
N THR A 285 19.23 17.04 7.22
CA THR A 285 18.49 15.76 7.32
C THR A 285 19.46 14.60 7.48
N VAL A 286 20.60 14.60 6.75
CA VAL A 286 21.68 13.61 6.92
C VAL A 286 22.21 13.65 8.35
N LEU A 287 22.54 14.84 8.85
CA LEU A 287 23.01 15.01 10.24
C LEU A 287 21.95 14.51 11.25
N THR A 288 20.68 14.84 11.02
CA THR A 288 19.58 14.36 11.87
C THR A 288 19.48 12.84 11.85
N ALA A 289 19.61 12.20 10.69
CA ALA A 289 19.60 10.75 10.57
C ALA A 289 20.76 10.11 11.36
N MET A 290 21.96 10.67 11.24
CA MET A 290 23.18 10.20 11.96
C MET A 290 23.01 10.31 13.47
N VAL A 291 22.51 11.46 13.97
CA VAL A 291 22.36 11.71 15.43
C VAL A 291 21.18 10.93 16.00
N ALA A 292 20.06 10.87 15.30
CA ALA A 292 18.84 10.22 15.81
C ALA A 292 18.92 8.70 15.78
N SER A 293 19.62 8.09 14.79
CA SER A 293 19.61 6.66 14.55
C SER A 293 20.06 5.81 15.75
N PRO A 294 21.19 6.07 16.42
CA PRO A 294 21.63 5.26 17.56
C PRO A 294 20.61 5.16 18.69
N PHE A 295 19.87 6.25 18.94
CA PHE A 295 18.87 6.32 20.01
C PHE A 295 17.53 5.72 19.57
N THR A 296 17.10 6.02 18.35
CA THR A 296 15.81 5.53 17.85
C THR A 296 15.84 4.04 17.51
N SER A 297 17.00 3.47 17.20
CA SER A 297 17.19 2.02 16.99
C SER A 297 16.91 1.22 18.26
N LEU A 298 17.09 1.82 19.43
CA LEU A 298 16.75 1.24 20.71
C LEU A 298 15.29 1.50 21.12
N ASN A 299 14.54 2.26 20.34
CA ASN A 299 13.13 2.54 20.60
C ASN A 299 12.25 2.01 19.45
N PRO A 300 11.52 0.90 19.65
CA PRO A 300 10.68 0.32 18.60
C PRO A 300 9.47 1.20 18.19
N MET A 301 9.19 2.26 18.95
CA MET A 301 8.07 3.17 18.70
C MET A 301 8.44 4.28 17.72
N ILE A 302 9.72 4.67 17.67
CA ILE A 302 10.20 5.79 16.84
C ILE A 302 11.33 5.27 15.94
N ALA A 303 11.12 5.27 14.64
CA ALA A 303 12.16 4.88 13.70
C ALA A 303 12.96 6.11 13.22
N ALA A 304 14.27 5.96 13.04
CA ALA A 304 15.19 7.04 12.62
C ALA A 304 14.73 7.76 11.34
N GLY A 305 14.24 6.99 10.38
CA GLY A 305 13.75 7.53 9.11
C GLY A 305 12.52 8.45 9.26
N PHE A 306 11.67 8.24 10.27
CA PHE A 306 10.57 9.18 10.51
C PHE A 306 11.05 10.53 11.01
N VAL A 307 12.08 10.53 11.87
CA VAL A 307 12.68 11.77 12.38
C VAL A 307 13.37 12.51 11.22
N ALA A 308 14.18 11.80 10.44
CA ALA A 308 14.85 12.37 9.27
C ALA A 308 13.87 12.83 8.19
N GLY A 309 12.84 12.04 7.86
CA GLY A 309 11.80 12.40 6.90
C GLY A 309 10.98 13.61 7.33
N PHE A 310 10.71 13.74 8.62
CA PHE A 310 10.04 14.92 9.17
C PHE A 310 10.88 16.18 8.99
N VAL A 311 12.18 16.14 9.31
CA VAL A 311 13.11 17.26 9.10
C VAL A 311 13.22 17.59 7.61
N GLN A 312 13.34 16.60 6.74
CA GLN A 312 13.35 16.79 5.30
C GLN A 312 12.08 17.50 4.80
N ALA A 313 10.91 17.11 5.32
CA ALA A 313 9.63 17.72 4.98
C ALA A 313 9.48 19.15 5.49
N LEU A 314 10.08 19.49 6.64
CA LEU A 314 10.11 20.88 7.14
C LEU A 314 11.00 21.80 6.29
N ILE A 315 12.13 21.26 5.80
CA ILE A 315 13.09 22.02 4.98
C ILE A 315 12.55 22.20 3.56
N ARG A 316 12.04 21.12 2.97
CA ARG A 316 11.45 21.09 1.64
C ARG A 316 9.99 20.72 1.74
N ARG A 317 9.15 21.71 1.99
CA ARG A 317 7.70 21.53 2.05
C ARG A 317 7.20 21.10 0.68
N PRO A 318 6.63 19.91 0.53
CA PRO A 318 6.08 19.48 -0.73
C PRO A 318 4.90 20.36 -1.11
N THR A 319 4.83 20.74 -2.38
CA THR A 319 3.76 21.55 -2.96
C THR A 319 2.65 20.68 -3.52
N VAL A 320 1.49 21.30 -3.80
CA VAL A 320 0.38 20.64 -4.51
C VAL A 320 0.85 20.13 -5.88
N ALA A 321 1.71 20.88 -6.58
CA ALA A 321 2.29 20.45 -7.85
C ALA A 321 3.13 19.17 -7.71
N ASP A 322 3.92 19.05 -6.63
CA ASP A 322 4.72 17.84 -6.35
C ASP A 322 3.82 16.62 -6.14
N LEU A 323 2.64 16.83 -5.55
CA LEU A 323 1.65 15.78 -5.35
C LEU A 323 0.97 15.38 -6.66
N GLU A 324 0.64 16.34 -7.53
CA GLU A 324 0.06 16.09 -8.86
C GLU A 324 1.02 15.32 -9.76
N ASP A 325 2.31 15.63 -9.69
CA ASP A 325 3.36 14.97 -10.46
C ASP A 325 3.80 13.62 -9.86
N LEU A 326 3.39 13.31 -8.64
CA LEU A 326 3.77 12.09 -7.95
C LEU A 326 3.49 10.81 -8.77
N PRO A 327 2.31 10.63 -9.40
CA PRO A 327 2.04 9.46 -10.23
C PRO A 327 3.00 9.30 -11.41
N LYS A 328 3.47 10.39 -12.00
CA LYS A 328 4.51 10.37 -13.05
C LYS A 328 5.88 10.09 -12.46
N ALA A 329 6.18 10.65 -11.29
CA ALA A 329 7.47 10.48 -10.64
C ALA A 329 7.75 9.02 -10.27
N ILE A 330 6.77 8.29 -9.74
CA ILE A 330 6.95 6.89 -9.32
C ILE A 330 7.02 5.89 -10.48
N THR A 331 6.72 6.29 -11.71
CA THR A 331 6.91 5.43 -12.91
C THR A 331 8.35 5.40 -13.40
N SER A 332 9.24 6.21 -12.84
CA SER A 332 10.66 6.25 -13.21
C SER A 332 11.55 6.22 -11.97
N LEU A 333 12.66 5.49 -12.03
CA LEU A 333 13.65 5.49 -10.95
C LEU A 333 14.11 6.91 -10.61
N LYS A 334 14.40 7.74 -11.62
CA LYS A 334 14.81 9.13 -11.45
C LYS A 334 13.77 9.97 -10.70
N GLY A 335 12.49 9.69 -10.88
CA GLY A 335 11.39 10.38 -10.23
C GLY A 335 11.40 10.30 -8.71
N PHE A 336 11.91 9.19 -8.14
CA PHE A 336 12.04 9.06 -6.69
C PHE A 336 12.99 10.09 -6.08
N TRP A 337 13.99 10.55 -6.83
CA TRP A 337 14.94 11.56 -6.37
C TRP A 337 14.58 12.97 -6.79
N THR A 338 13.83 13.16 -7.88
CA THR A 338 13.50 14.49 -8.41
C THR A 338 12.25 15.08 -7.79
N ASN A 339 11.23 14.25 -7.49
CA ASN A 339 10.01 14.74 -6.83
C ASN A 339 10.24 14.90 -5.33
N PRO A 340 9.98 16.08 -4.73
CA PRO A 340 10.22 16.34 -3.31
C PRO A 340 9.50 15.39 -2.37
N LEU A 341 8.26 15.01 -2.67
CA LEU A 341 7.49 14.08 -1.86
C LEU A 341 8.05 12.66 -1.91
N CYS A 342 8.34 12.15 -3.12
CA CYS A 342 9.01 10.86 -3.28
C CYS A 342 10.35 10.83 -2.52
N ARG A 343 11.12 11.91 -2.58
CA ARG A 343 12.39 12.02 -1.87
C ARG A 343 12.23 11.93 -0.36
N ILE A 344 11.20 12.58 0.23
CA ILE A 344 10.90 12.45 1.67
C ILE A 344 10.63 10.99 2.03
N LEU A 345 9.81 10.30 1.23
CA LEU A 345 9.48 8.89 1.44
C LEU A 345 10.73 7.99 1.28
N LEU A 346 11.57 8.31 0.31
CA LEU A 346 12.84 7.62 0.09
C LEU A 346 13.81 7.80 1.26
N VAL A 347 13.90 9.01 1.81
CA VAL A 347 14.66 9.29 3.06
C VAL A 347 14.15 8.42 4.19
N VAL A 348 12.83 8.38 4.43
CA VAL A 348 12.25 7.53 5.47
C VAL A 348 12.63 6.07 5.27
N ALA A 349 12.49 5.56 4.04
CA ALA A 349 12.76 4.15 3.72
C ALA A 349 14.25 3.80 3.88
N LEU A 350 15.14 4.57 3.25
CA LEU A 350 16.59 4.25 3.22
C LEU A 350 17.27 4.48 4.57
N VAL A 351 16.86 5.50 5.33
CA VAL A 351 17.38 5.72 6.70
C VAL A 351 16.96 4.59 7.63
N ASN A 352 15.71 4.13 7.53
CA ASN A 352 15.24 2.99 8.33
C ASN A 352 15.94 1.69 7.94
N LEU A 353 16.18 1.47 6.64
CA LEU A 353 16.94 0.31 6.17
C LEU A 353 18.38 0.35 6.70
N GLY A 354 19.05 1.49 6.58
CA GLY A 354 20.41 1.68 7.11
C GLY A 354 20.50 1.46 8.61
N SER A 355 19.55 2.04 9.37
CA SER A 355 19.46 1.85 10.84
C SER A 355 19.21 0.39 11.23
N SER A 356 18.33 -0.32 10.49
CA SER A 356 18.07 -1.74 10.74
C SER A 356 19.29 -2.60 10.45
N LEU A 357 19.96 -2.38 9.32
CA LEU A 357 21.22 -3.08 8.99
C LEU A 357 22.30 -2.84 10.04
N ALA A 358 22.45 -1.57 10.50
CA ALA A 358 23.36 -1.23 11.55
C ALA A 358 23.11 -2.00 12.85
N ALA A 359 21.83 -2.08 13.25
CA ALA A 359 21.43 -2.81 14.46
C ALA A 359 21.77 -4.31 14.38
N PHE A 360 21.53 -4.94 13.22
CA PHE A 360 21.91 -6.36 13.02
C PHE A 360 23.41 -6.57 13.02
N ILE A 361 24.17 -5.74 12.29
CA ILE A 361 25.63 -5.86 12.16
C ILE A 361 26.30 -5.60 13.53
N SER A 362 25.95 -4.50 14.20
CA SER A 362 26.54 -4.15 15.48
C SER A 362 26.15 -5.13 16.58
N GLY A 363 24.88 -5.57 16.60
CA GLY A 363 24.40 -6.58 17.56
C GLY A 363 25.13 -7.92 17.39
N GLY A 364 25.30 -8.39 16.14
CA GLY A 364 26.05 -9.60 15.83
C GLY A 364 27.53 -9.50 16.22
N TRP A 365 28.16 -8.35 15.93
CA TRP A 365 29.56 -8.09 16.31
C TRP A 365 29.75 -8.05 17.83
N ILE A 366 28.88 -7.33 18.57
CA ILE A 366 28.93 -7.26 20.02
C ILE A 366 28.76 -8.67 20.61
N ALA A 367 27.79 -9.45 20.12
CA ALA A 367 27.57 -10.82 20.58
C ALA A 367 28.80 -11.71 20.35
N ALA A 368 29.40 -11.68 19.16
CA ALA A 368 30.58 -12.49 18.83
C ALA A 368 31.83 -12.16 19.66
N ARG A 369 31.92 -10.95 20.21
CA ARG A 369 33.04 -10.54 21.07
C ARG A 369 32.80 -10.77 22.56
N THR A 370 31.55 -10.85 22.96
CA THR A 370 31.16 -11.07 24.36
C THR A 370 31.12 -12.55 24.72
N PHE A 371 30.90 -13.43 23.74
CA PHE A 371 30.89 -14.89 23.87
C PHE A 371 32.08 -15.53 23.18
#